data_db536187279dc60ddb0fed000370be6b
#
_entry.id   db536187279dc60ddb0fed000370be6b
#
_cell.length_a   1.000
_cell.length_b   1.000
_cell.length_c   1.000
_cell.angle_alpha   90.00
_cell.angle_beta   90.00
_cell.angle_gamma   90.00
#
_symmetry.space_group_name_H-M   'P 1'
#
loop_
_entity.id
_entity.type
_entity.pdbx_description
1 polymer ?
#
loop_
_entity_poly.entity_id
_entity_poly.type
_entity_poly.pdbx_seq_one_letter_code
_entity_poly.pdbx_strand_id
1 'polypeptide(L)'
;SVTGVQTCALPIFSGLPDEMDPALWFDWDAVCARIAATAPIWPPRTASGYGPSTLGHIAGEIFRRVDGRAIGRAFAEDLAGPLGLDAWIGLPDSEHARCADMIRPKGLPRFGELNAATRAAFLTPWSAPGGRGQAEWRRIELPSANGHATALALARLAGALADGGWIDGEMILSPALIAEAARERIRGQDLVLPFVVGWGAGFLRNDPVMIWGPGRETFGHAGWGGSCLFVDPERRLGGAYVMNRQSAELIGDARSRRLIEAAYAAL
;
A
#
# COMPACT_ATOMS: atom_id res chain seq x y z
N SER A 1 -23.65 -1.89 -12.02
CA SER A 1 -22.24 -1.82 -12.42
C SER A 1 -21.49 -0.90 -11.47
N VAL A 2 -20.52 -1.44 -10.76
CA VAL A 2 -19.73 -0.77 -9.72
C VAL A 2 -18.63 0.13 -10.32
N THR A 3 -18.63 0.37 -11.60
CA THR A 3 -17.55 1.01 -12.35
C THR A 3 -17.35 2.51 -12.10
N GLY A 4 -18.29 3.21 -11.49
CA GLY A 4 -18.16 4.66 -11.22
C GLY A 4 -17.40 5.04 -9.95
N VAL A 5 -17.42 4.19 -8.93
CA VAL A 5 -16.88 4.50 -7.59
C VAL A 5 -15.37 4.26 -7.51
N GLN A 6 -14.86 3.24 -8.20
CA GLN A 6 -13.44 2.88 -8.17
C GLN A 6 -12.51 3.94 -8.75
N THR A 7 -12.95 4.68 -9.76
CA THR A 7 -12.14 5.71 -10.41
C THR A 7 -12.03 7.01 -9.62
N CYS A 8 -12.94 7.26 -8.68
CA CYS A 8 -12.94 8.49 -7.89
C CYS A 8 -12.14 8.39 -6.60
N ALA A 9 -11.98 7.18 -6.03
CA ALA A 9 -11.33 7.02 -4.72
C ALA A 9 -9.80 7.03 -4.78
N LEU A 10 -9.20 6.55 -5.88
CA LEU A 10 -7.76 6.32 -5.96
C LEU A 10 -6.90 7.58 -6.09
N PRO A 11 -7.32 8.65 -6.78
CA PRO A 11 -6.57 9.90 -6.82
C PRO A 11 -6.99 10.92 -5.77
N ILE A 12 -7.84 10.57 -4.81
CA ILE A 12 -8.34 11.51 -3.82
C ILE A 12 -7.56 11.36 -2.53
N PHE A 13 -6.70 12.32 -2.24
CA PHE A 13 -6.31 12.63 -0.88
C PHE A 13 -7.25 13.72 -0.37
N SER A 14 -8.01 13.43 0.65
CA SER A 14 -9.01 14.37 1.18
C SER A 14 -8.47 15.26 2.29
N GLY A 15 -7.18 15.11 2.67
CA GLY A 15 -6.64 15.81 3.83
C GLY A 15 -7.41 15.46 5.12
N LEU A 16 -6.71 15.07 6.16
CA LEU A 16 -7.32 14.89 7.47
C LEU A 16 -7.07 16.16 8.29
N PRO A 17 -8.06 16.66 9.06
CA PRO A 17 -7.86 17.81 9.91
C PRO A 17 -6.77 17.57 10.95
N ASP A 18 -6.02 18.61 11.28
CA ASP A 18 -4.92 18.58 12.25
C ASP A 18 -5.36 18.21 13.67
N GLU A 19 -6.65 18.32 13.97
CA GLU A 19 -7.23 18.12 15.30
C GLU A 19 -7.82 16.73 15.52
N MET A 20 -7.47 15.73 14.70
CA MET A 20 -8.02 14.39 14.87
C MET A 20 -7.30 13.66 16.00
N ASP A 21 -8.06 13.07 16.91
CA ASP A 21 -7.53 12.22 17.97
C ASP A 21 -6.88 10.94 17.35
N PRO A 22 -5.59 10.68 17.59
CA PRO A 22 -4.94 9.47 17.15
C PRO A 22 -5.59 8.17 17.62
N ALA A 23 -6.36 8.18 18.72
CA ALA A 23 -7.10 7.03 19.21
C ALA A 23 -8.20 6.55 18.24
N LEU A 24 -8.69 7.42 17.36
CA LEU A 24 -9.67 7.03 16.34
C LEU A 24 -9.19 5.92 15.40
N TRP A 25 -7.88 5.73 15.24
CA TRP A 25 -7.34 4.62 14.45
C TRP A 25 -7.80 3.23 14.92
N PHE A 26 -8.23 3.10 16.17
CA PHE A 26 -8.74 1.87 16.75
C PHE A 26 -10.25 1.68 16.56
N ASP A 27 -10.93 2.66 15.96
CA ASP A 27 -12.36 2.62 15.66
C ASP A 27 -12.59 2.81 14.15
N TRP A 28 -12.77 1.70 13.45
CA TRP A 28 -12.97 1.67 12.00
C TRP A 28 -14.14 2.56 11.54
N ASP A 29 -15.28 2.45 12.23
CA ASP A 29 -16.49 3.16 11.82
C ASP A 29 -16.35 4.67 12.07
N ALA A 30 -15.72 5.07 13.15
CA ALA A 30 -15.43 6.48 13.44
C ALA A 30 -14.47 7.10 12.40
N VAL A 31 -13.41 6.37 12.02
CA VAL A 31 -12.50 6.80 10.93
C VAL A 31 -13.24 6.95 9.62
N CYS A 32 -14.02 5.94 9.23
CA CYS A 32 -14.77 5.96 7.96
C CYS A 32 -15.80 7.09 7.95
N ALA A 33 -16.52 7.32 9.04
CA ALA A 33 -17.45 8.44 9.16
C ALA A 33 -16.73 9.81 9.05
N ARG A 34 -15.56 9.93 9.67
CA ARG A 34 -14.75 11.16 9.60
C ARG A 34 -14.26 11.42 8.18
N ILE A 35 -13.71 10.39 7.50
CA ILE A 35 -13.28 10.50 6.11
C ILE A 35 -14.45 10.89 5.21
N ALA A 36 -15.61 10.26 5.37
CA ALA A 36 -16.80 10.55 4.58
C ALA A 36 -17.32 11.98 4.75
N ALA A 37 -17.15 12.56 5.92
CA ALA A 37 -17.52 13.95 6.22
C ALA A 37 -16.48 14.99 5.76
N THR A 38 -15.29 14.56 5.33
CA THR A 38 -14.20 15.47 4.95
C THR A 38 -14.32 15.82 3.47
N ALA A 39 -14.35 17.13 3.16
CA ALA A 39 -14.36 17.59 1.77
C ALA A 39 -12.99 17.35 1.11
N PRO A 40 -12.96 16.97 -0.18
CA PRO A 40 -11.74 16.93 -0.96
C PRO A 40 -11.06 18.30 -1.02
N ILE A 41 -9.73 18.31 -0.88
CA ILE A 41 -8.94 19.57 -0.95
C ILE A 41 -8.63 20.03 -2.37
N TRP A 42 -8.95 19.22 -3.38
CA TRP A 42 -9.00 19.59 -4.80
C TRP A 42 -10.14 18.84 -5.50
N PRO A 43 -10.58 19.30 -6.68
CA PRO A 43 -11.63 18.61 -7.42
C PRO A 43 -11.21 17.16 -7.73
N PRO A 44 -12.05 16.16 -7.43
CA PRO A 44 -11.77 14.77 -7.73
C PRO A 44 -11.38 14.54 -9.20
N ARG A 45 -10.43 13.64 -9.46
CA ARG A 45 -9.95 13.24 -10.79
C ARG A 45 -9.10 14.29 -11.54
N THR A 46 -8.74 15.40 -10.92
CA THR A 46 -7.91 16.45 -11.56
C THR A 46 -6.42 16.26 -11.27
N ALA A 47 -6.07 15.69 -10.12
CA ALA A 47 -4.69 15.40 -9.72
C ALA A 47 -4.65 14.21 -8.77
N SER A 48 -3.48 13.57 -8.66
CA SER A 48 -3.23 12.57 -7.63
C SER A 48 -2.67 13.21 -6.36
N GLY A 49 -2.99 12.61 -5.24
CA GLY A 49 -2.37 12.91 -3.96
C GLY A 49 -2.33 11.65 -3.10
N TYR A 50 -1.14 11.21 -2.76
CA TYR A 50 -0.93 9.99 -2.00
C TYR A 50 -1.60 10.06 -0.62
N GLY A 51 -2.48 9.12 -0.35
CA GLY A 51 -3.18 8.97 0.93
C GLY A 51 -2.60 7.81 1.76
N PRO A 52 -1.53 8.03 2.56
CA PRO A 52 -0.77 6.96 3.22
C PRO A 52 -1.59 6.13 4.21
N SER A 53 -2.68 6.66 4.72
CA SER A 53 -3.51 5.97 5.72
C SER A 53 -4.98 5.88 5.31
N THR A 54 -5.50 6.88 4.63
CA THR A 54 -6.93 7.00 4.31
C THR A 54 -7.40 6.08 3.21
N LEU A 55 -6.54 5.79 2.21
CA LEU A 55 -6.91 4.91 1.09
C LEU A 55 -7.37 3.53 1.56
N GLY A 56 -6.67 2.95 2.55
CA GLY A 56 -7.02 1.64 3.10
C GLY A 56 -8.39 1.62 3.77
N HIS A 57 -8.79 2.67 4.45
CA HIS A 57 -10.13 2.78 5.01
C HIS A 57 -11.18 2.95 3.92
N ILE A 58 -10.92 3.79 2.92
CA ILE A 58 -11.87 3.99 1.80
C ILE A 58 -12.07 2.68 1.04
N ALA A 59 -11.00 2.03 0.60
CA ALA A 59 -11.09 0.78 -0.16
C ALA A 59 -11.62 -0.37 0.70
N GLY A 60 -11.18 -0.47 1.96
CA GLY A 60 -11.63 -1.49 2.90
C GLY A 60 -13.10 -1.35 3.27
N GLU A 61 -13.61 -0.12 3.42
CA GLU A 61 -15.02 0.10 3.70
C GLU A 61 -15.90 -0.20 2.48
N ILE A 62 -15.47 0.13 1.27
CA ILE A 62 -16.15 -0.28 0.04
C ILE A 62 -16.19 -1.80 -0.04
N PHE A 63 -15.07 -2.48 0.23
CA PHE A 63 -15.00 -3.93 0.27
C PHE A 63 -15.96 -4.50 1.31
N ARG A 64 -15.94 -4.00 2.54
CA ARG A 64 -16.82 -4.45 3.64
C ARG A 64 -18.29 -4.34 3.28
N ARG A 65 -18.70 -3.29 2.58
CA ARG A 65 -20.10 -3.11 2.14
C ARG A 65 -20.52 -4.04 1.02
N VAL A 66 -19.58 -4.50 0.22
CA VAL A 66 -19.85 -5.41 -0.92
C VAL A 66 -19.79 -6.87 -0.49
N ASP A 67 -18.76 -7.24 0.28
CA ASP A 67 -18.47 -8.62 0.68
C ASP A 67 -19.15 -9.00 2.02
N GLY A 68 -19.32 -8.03 2.92
CA GLY A 68 -19.87 -8.24 4.28
C GLY A 68 -18.81 -8.54 5.34
N ARG A 69 -17.57 -8.84 4.95
CA ARG A 69 -16.45 -9.10 5.85
C ARG A 69 -15.49 -7.92 5.86
N ALA A 70 -14.74 -7.77 6.97
CA ALA A 70 -13.57 -6.92 6.99
C ALA A 70 -12.49 -7.47 6.04
N ILE A 71 -11.68 -6.58 5.43
CA ILE A 71 -10.74 -6.97 4.38
C ILE A 71 -9.63 -7.89 4.90
N GLY A 72 -9.17 -7.70 6.16
CA GLY A 72 -8.18 -8.56 6.78
C GLY A 72 -8.71 -9.97 6.99
N ARG A 73 -9.97 -10.09 7.40
CA ARG A 73 -10.64 -11.38 7.54
C ARG A 73 -10.79 -12.08 6.19
N ALA A 74 -11.28 -11.38 5.16
CA ALA A 74 -11.41 -11.96 3.83
C ALA A 74 -10.05 -12.37 3.25
N PHE A 75 -9.02 -11.54 3.43
CA PHE A 75 -7.66 -11.89 3.02
C PHE A 75 -7.15 -13.17 3.70
N ALA A 76 -7.42 -13.31 5.00
CA ALA A 76 -7.02 -14.50 5.74
C ALA A 76 -7.79 -15.76 5.32
N GLU A 77 -9.11 -15.65 5.11
CA GLU A 77 -9.97 -16.78 4.77
C GLU A 77 -9.84 -17.22 3.30
N ASP A 78 -9.70 -16.26 2.36
CA ASP A 78 -9.77 -16.54 0.92
C ASP A 78 -8.38 -16.69 0.29
N LEU A 79 -7.33 -16.11 0.88
CA LEU A 79 -5.98 -16.12 0.29
C LEU A 79 -4.92 -16.67 1.24
N ALA A 80 -4.69 -16.00 2.38
CA ALA A 80 -3.53 -16.32 3.21
C ALA A 80 -3.61 -17.72 3.81
N GLY A 81 -4.77 -18.12 4.35
CA GLY A 81 -5.00 -19.45 4.92
C GLY A 81 -4.90 -20.57 3.88
N PRO A 82 -5.71 -20.57 2.81
CA PRO A 82 -5.66 -21.60 1.78
C PRO A 82 -4.30 -21.77 1.11
N LEU A 83 -3.59 -20.67 0.89
CA LEU A 83 -2.28 -20.68 0.23
C LEU A 83 -1.08 -20.79 1.19
N GLY A 84 -1.32 -20.91 2.50
CA GLY A 84 -0.28 -21.01 3.50
C GLY A 84 0.67 -19.80 3.50
N LEU A 85 0.12 -18.58 3.37
CA LEU A 85 0.91 -17.37 3.31
C LEU A 85 1.08 -16.77 4.71
N ASP A 86 2.30 -16.53 5.12
CA ASP A 86 2.62 -15.73 6.31
C ASP A 86 2.39 -14.25 6.03
N ALA A 87 1.13 -13.85 5.94
CA ALA A 87 0.71 -12.48 5.64
C ALA A 87 -0.63 -12.15 6.30
N TRP A 88 -0.74 -10.96 6.90
CA TRP A 88 -1.91 -10.51 7.65
C TRP A 88 -2.17 -9.02 7.46
N ILE A 89 -3.43 -8.65 7.51
CA ILE A 89 -3.92 -7.28 7.70
C ILE A 89 -4.68 -7.29 9.02
N GLY A 90 -4.08 -6.73 10.09
CA GLY A 90 -4.48 -7.04 11.46
C GLY A 90 -3.89 -8.36 11.93
N LEU A 91 -2.82 -8.28 12.73
CA LEU A 91 -2.04 -9.45 13.15
C LEU A 91 -2.67 -10.12 14.37
N PRO A 92 -2.94 -11.44 14.37
CA PRO A 92 -3.41 -12.16 15.55
C PRO A 92 -2.31 -12.24 16.63
N ASP A 93 -2.72 -12.29 17.89
CA ASP A 93 -1.80 -12.29 19.04
C ASP A 93 -0.79 -13.45 19.01
N SER A 94 -1.20 -14.61 18.50
CA SER A 94 -0.34 -15.77 18.33
C SER A 94 0.90 -15.49 17.48
N GLU A 95 0.84 -14.52 16.58
CA GLU A 95 1.90 -14.19 15.63
C GLU A 95 2.80 -13.04 16.13
N HIS A 96 2.45 -12.36 17.20
CA HIS A 96 3.19 -11.20 17.70
C HIS A 96 4.65 -11.53 18.04
N ALA A 97 4.93 -12.72 18.57
CA ALA A 97 6.30 -13.14 18.89
C ALA A 97 7.20 -13.34 17.67
N ARG A 98 6.62 -13.49 16.46
CA ARG A 98 7.34 -13.64 15.20
C ARG A 98 7.69 -12.30 14.55
N CYS A 99 7.15 -11.20 15.05
CA CYS A 99 7.38 -9.88 14.48
C CYS A 99 8.73 -9.31 14.90
N ALA A 100 9.50 -8.86 13.93
CA ALA A 100 10.69 -8.08 14.20
C ALA A 100 10.32 -6.65 14.66
N ASP A 101 11.07 -6.12 15.61
CA ASP A 101 10.89 -4.74 16.04
C ASP A 101 11.39 -3.76 14.98
N MET A 102 10.59 -2.70 14.77
CA MET A 102 10.89 -1.68 13.79
C MET A 102 11.91 -0.68 14.33
N ILE A 103 13.03 -0.55 13.63
CA ILE A 103 14.09 0.41 13.94
C ILE A 103 13.83 1.67 13.11
N ARG A 104 13.56 2.79 13.79
CA ARG A 104 13.24 4.07 13.14
C ARG A 104 14.42 4.61 12.34
N PRO A 105 14.17 5.38 11.25
CA PRO A 105 15.23 6.06 10.53
C PRO A 105 15.88 7.16 11.38
N LYS A 106 17.12 7.50 11.08
CA LYS A 106 17.86 8.56 11.79
C LYS A 106 17.37 9.99 11.47
N GLY A 107 16.52 10.15 10.46
CA GLY A 107 16.02 11.46 10.04
C GLY A 107 14.67 11.33 9.30
N LEU A 108 14.06 12.47 9.03
CA LEU A 108 12.83 12.54 8.25
C LEU A 108 13.13 12.36 6.75
N PRO A 109 12.16 11.87 5.98
CA PRO A 109 12.26 11.82 4.54
C PRO A 109 12.43 13.20 3.91
N ARG A 110 12.97 13.21 2.71
CA ARG A 110 13.00 14.41 1.88
C ARG A 110 11.66 14.56 1.19
N PHE A 111 10.80 15.39 1.76
CA PHE A 111 9.46 15.66 1.21
C PHE A 111 9.45 16.67 0.06
N GLY A 112 10.61 17.25 -0.31
CA GLY A 112 10.64 18.40 -1.21
C GLY A 112 10.02 19.62 -0.56
N GLU A 113 9.25 20.40 -1.34
CA GLU A 113 8.50 21.53 -0.81
C GLU A 113 7.30 21.05 0.01
N LEU A 114 7.23 21.49 1.26
CA LEU A 114 6.17 21.10 2.19
C LEU A 114 4.93 21.96 1.96
N ASN A 115 4.00 21.47 1.20
CA ASN A 115 2.66 22.06 1.08
C ASN A 115 1.70 21.54 2.17
N ALA A 116 0.49 22.08 2.23
CA ALA A 116 -0.53 21.70 3.22
C ALA A 116 -0.92 20.22 3.14
N ALA A 117 -1.02 19.67 1.92
CA ALA A 117 -1.38 18.26 1.72
C ALA A 117 -0.28 17.31 2.21
N THR A 118 1.00 17.60 1.90
CA THR A 118 2.15 16.84 2.40
C THR A 118 2.24 16.87 3.92
N ARG A 119 2.00 18.05 4.54
CA ARG A 119 1.98 18.16 6.00
C ARG A 119 0.85 17.35 6.62
N ALA A 120 -0.36 17.42 6.09
CA ALA A 120 -1.49 16.64 6.58
C ALA A 120 -1.24 15.13 6.46
N ALA A 121 -0.61 14.69 5.37
CA ALA A 121 -0.36 13.28 5.12
C ALA A 121 0.73 12.67 6.03
N PHE A 122 1.78 13.42 6.38
CA PHE A 122 2.97 12.85 7.01
C PHE A 122 3.41 13.50 8.32
N LEU A 123 2.98 14.72 8.62
CA LEU A 123 3.56 15.52 9.70
C LEU A 123 2.56 15.91 10.80
N THR A 124 1.35 15.40 10.76
CA THR A 124 0.36 15.56 11.82
C THR A 124 0.40 14.36 12.80
N PRO A 125 -0.09 14.51 14.03
CA PRO A 125 -0.24 13.39 14.96
C PRO A 125 -1.07 12.24 14.37
N TRP A 126 -2.06 12.57 13.56
CA TRP A 126 -2.88 11.61 12.85
C TRP A 126 -2.11 10.75 11.86
N SER A 127 -1.19 11.31 11.09
CA SER A 127 -0.44 10.59 10.08
C SER A 127 0.61 9.64 10.67
N ALA A 128 1.00 9.87 11.91
CA ALA A 128 1.99 9.06 12.62
C ALA A 128 1.52 8.74 14.05
N PRO A 129 0.38 8.07 14.23
CA PRO A 129 -0.13 7.74 15.55
C PRO A 129 0.93 6.99 16.37
N GLY A 130 1.00 7.30 17.65
CA GLY A 130 1.88 6.61 18.58
C GLY A 130 1.58 5.11 18.66
N GLY A 131 2.52 4.34 19.17
CA GLY A 131 2.29 2.92 19.44
C GLY A 131 2.45 1.97 18.24
N ARG A 132 2.92 2.44 17.08
CA ARG A 132 3.28 1.57 15.96
C ARG A 132 4.29 0.51 16.41
N GLY A 133 3.98 -0.77 16.15
CA GLY A 133 4.75 -1.90 16.62
C GLY A 133 4.34 -2.43 17.99
N GLN A 134 3.47 -1.75 18.73
CA GLN A 134 2.85 -2.30 19.96
C GLN A 134 1.73 -3.28 19.60
N ALA A 135 1.38 -4.13 20.58
CA ALA A 135 0.40 -5.20 20.37
C ALA A 135 -0.97 -4.68 19.89
N GLU A 136 -1.45 -3.59 20.47
CA GLU A 136 -2.72 -2.98 20.07
C GLU A 136 -2.72 -2.51 18.62
N TRP A 137 -1.65 -1.82 18.19
CA TRP A 137 -1.49 -1.40 16.80
C TRP A 137 -1.44 -2.58 15.84
N ARG A 138 -0.77 -3.67 16.20
CA ARG A 138 -0.66 -4.87 15.35
C ARG A 138 -2.00 -5.52 15.09
N ARG A 139 -2.95 -5.45 16.04
CA ARG A 139 -4.27 -6.10 15.95
C ARG A 139 -5.23 -5.40 15.00
N ILE A 140 -5.12 -4.08 14.83
CA ILE A 140 -6.08 -3.34 14.01
C ILE A 140 -5.93 -3.64 12.53
N GLU A 141 -7.05 -3.66 11.82
CA GLU A 141 -7.04 -3.67 10.36
C GLU A 141 -6.83 -2.26 9.84
N LEU A 142 -5.64 -1.98 9.31
CA LEU A 142 -5.32 -0.74 8.65
C LEU A 142 -4.62 -1.08 7.31
N PRO A 143 -5.38 -1.34 6.24
CA PRO A 143 -4.85 -1.91 5.01
C PRO A 143 -3.73 -1.09 4.35
N SER A 144 -3.71 0.22 4.59
CA SER A 144 -2.66 1.11 4.06
C SER A 144 -1.33 1.04 4.82
N ALA A 145 -1.30 0.58 6.09
CA ALA A 145 -0.11 0.79 6.91
C ALA A 145 0.22 -0.37 7.87
N ASN A 146 -0.66 -1.35 8.01
CA ASN A 146 -0.55 -2.39 9.03
C ASN A 146 -0.54 -3.82 8.45
N GLY A 147 -0.03 -3.99 7.24
CA GLY A 147 0.27 -5.30 6.70
C GLY A 147 1.50 -5.89 7.39
N HIS A 148 1.40 -7.13 7.88
CA HIS A 148 2.50 -7.92 8.42
C HIS A 148 2.70 -9.13 7.52
N ALA A 149 3.91 -9.34 7.03
CA ALA A 149 4.18 -10.45 6.14
C ALA A 149 5.67 -10.81 6.12
N THR A 150 5.96 -12.05 5.69
CA THR A 150 7.30 -12.43 5.27
C THR A 150 7.56 -11.99 3.83
N ALA A 151 8.84 -11.81 3.48
CA ALA A 151 9.23 -11.51 2.10
C ALA A 151 8.78 -12.61 1.13
N LEU A 152 8.84 -13.87 1.55
CA LEU A 152 8.41 -15.02 0.76
C LEU A 152 6.90 -14.97 0.45
N ALA A 153 6.07 -14.71 1.45
CA ALA A 153 4.62 -14.62 1.25
C ALA A 153 4.25 -13.52 0.26
N LEU A 154 4.86 -12.32 0.40
CA LEU A 154 4.63 -11.23 -0.55
C LEU A 154 5.19 -11.53 -1.94
N ALA A 155 6.36 -12.19 -2.05
CA ALA A 155 6.93 -12.57 -3.34
C ALA A 155 6.07 -13.62 -4.04
N ARG A 156 5.48 -14.59 -3.32
CA ARG A 156 4.52 -15.55 -3.88
C ARG A 156 3.27 -14.86 -4.44
N LEU A 157 2.71 -13.89 -3.71
CA LEU A 157 1.58 -13.10 -4.22
C LEU A 157 1.98 -12.27 -5.44
N ALA A 158 3.14 -11.60 -5.41
CA ALA A 158 3.64 -10.86 -6.57
C ALA A 158 3.89 -11.77 -7.78
N GLY A 159 4.45 -12.96 -7.55
CA GLY A 159 4.66 -13.99 -8.57
C GLY A 159 3.34 -14.45 -9.19
N ALA A 160 2.31 -14.68 -8.36
CA ALA A 160 0.99 -15.01 -8.83
C ALA A 160 0.41 -13.93 -9.77
N LEU A 161 0.54 -12.66 -9.39
CA LEU A 161 0.10 -11.54 -10.22
C LEU A 161 0.89 -11.47 -11.54
N ALA A 162 2.21 -11.73 -11.49
CA ALA A 162 3.07 -11.76 -12.67
C ALA A 162 2.77 -12.93 -13.61
N ASP A 163 2.24 -14.03 -13.05
CA ASP A 163 1.84 -15.23 -13.79
C ASP A 163 0.35 -15.25 -14.15
N GLY A 164 -0.26 -14.08 -14.31
CA GLY A 164 -1.66 -13.94 -14.71
C GLY A 164 -2.67 -14.37 -13.66
N GLY A 165 -2.30 -14.37 -12.39
CA GLY A 165 -3.17 -14.66 -11.25
C GLY A 165 -3.15 -16.11 -10.77
N TRP A 166 -2.20 -16.91 -11.24
CA TRP A 166 -2.07 -18.30 -10.83
C TRP A 166 -1.05 -18.50 -9.71
N ILE A 167 -1.40 -19.30 -8.71
CA ILE A 167 -0.52 -19.74 -7.63
C ILE A 167 -0.85 -21.19 -7.26
N ASP A 168 0.14 -22.06 -7.23
CA ASP A 168 0.01 -23.48 -6.85
C ASP A 168 -1.11 -24.23 -7.60
N GLY A 169 -1.39 -23.83 -8.86
CA GLY A 169 -2.43 -24.43 -9.70
C GLY A 169 -3.83 -23.84 -9.51
N GLU A 170 -3.99 -22.84 -8.66
CA GLU A 170 -5.25 -22.14 -8.43
C GLU A 170 -5.21 -20.71 -9.00
N MET A 171 -6.32 -20.29 -9.59
CA MET A 171 -6.48 -18.92 -10.08
C MET A 171 -7.09 -18.04 -8.96
N ILE A 172 -6.29 -17.15 -8.37
CA ILE A 172 -6.73 -16.22 -7.33
C ILE A 172 -7.34 -14.93 -7.89
N LEU A 173 -6.91 -14.50 -9.09
CA LEU A 173 -7.43 -13.32 -9.80
C LEU A 173 -7.36 -13.58 -11.30
N SER A 174 -8.35 -13.11 -12.05
CA SER A 174 -8.30 -13.23 -13.51
C SER A 174 -7.24 -12.31 -14.12
N PRO A 175 -6.58 -12.71 -15.23
CA PRO A 175 -5.65 -11.84 -15.96
C PRO A 175 -6.26 -10.49 -16.35
N ALA A 176 -7.53 -10.48 -16.73
CA ALA A 176 -8.25 -9.25 -17.08
C ALA A 176 -8.38 -8.30 -15.88
N LEU A 177 -8.64 -8.82 -14.68
CA LEU A 177 -8.72 -8.00 -13.47
C LEU A 177 -7.35 -7.43 -13.07
N ILE A 178 -6.28 -8.24 -13.21
CA ILE A 178 -4.91 -7.79 -12.95
C ILE A 178 -4.52 -6.66 -13.91
N ALA A 179 -4.78 -6.84 -15.22
CA ALA A 179 -4.52 -5.83 -16.23
C ALA A 179 -5.30 -4.54 -15.96
N GLU A 180 -6.58 -4.64 -15.55
CA GLU A 180 -7.41 -3.49 -15.21
C GLU A 180 -6.91 -2.80 -13.93
N ALA A 181 -6.45 -3.52 -12.93
CA ALA A 181 -5.88 -2.96 -11.72
C ALA A 181 -4.53 -2.25 -11.99
N ALA A 182 -3.69 -2.83 -12.85
CA ALA A 182 -2.40 -2.26 -13.22
C ALA A 182 -2.52 -1.10 -14.24
N ARG A 183 -3.66 -0.98 -14.95
CA ARG A 183 -3.88 0.05 -15.97
C ARG A 183 -3.72 1.45 -15.36
N GLU A 184 -2.91 2.29 -16.00
CA GLU A 184 -2.71 3.66 -15.56
C GLU A 184 -4.04 4.44 -15.56
N ARG A 185 -4.35 5.06 -14.44
CA ARG A 185 -5.55 5.87 -14.21
C ARG A 185 -5.25 7.36 -14.25
N ILE A 186 -4.08 7.73 -13.71
CA ILE A 186 -3.63 9.11 -13.66
C ILE A 186 -2.11 9.15 -13.65
N ARG A 187 -1.54 10.13 -14.31
CA ARG A 187 -0.10 10.43 -14.35
C ARG A 187 0.11 11.92 -14.11
N GLY A 188 1.12 12.26 -13.33
CA GLY A 188 1.48 13.65 -13.10
C GLY A 188 2.27 13.87 -11.82
N GLN A 189 2.55 15.14 -11.53
CA GLN A 189 3.10 15.52 -10.23
C GLN A 189 2.08 15.19 -9.15
N ASP A 190 2.48 14.36 -8.19
CA ASP A 190 1.63 14.07 -7.04
C ASP A 190 1.59 15.26 -6.10
N LEU A 191 0.42 15.57 -5.55
CA LEU A 191 0.24 16.73 -4.67
C LEU A 191 0.71 16.50 -3.24
N VAL A 192 1.11 15.26 -2.90
CA VAL A 192 1.59 14.86 -1.56
C VAL A 192 3.03 14.37 -1.63
N LEU A 193 3.35 13.53 -2.62
CA LEU A 193 4.71 13.05 -2.86
C LEU A 193 5.50 14.01 -3.75
N PRO A 194 6.82 14.15 -3.53
CA PRO A 194 7.65 15.04 -4.36
C PRO A 194 8.05 14.43 -5.70
N PHE A 195 7.19 13.61 -6.31
CA PHE A 195 7.50 12.83 -7.51
C PHE A 195 6.41 12.98 -8.57
N VAL A 196 6.83 12.90 -9.82
CA VAL A 196 5.91 12.55 -10.91
C VAL A 196 5.66 11.05 -10.84
N VAL A 197 4.41 10.65 -10.77
CA VAL A 197 4.00 9.25 -10.60
C VAL A 197 2.92 8.86 -11.59
N GLY A 198 2.82 7.57 -11.88
CA GLY A 198 1.67 6.96 -12.55
C GLY A 198 0.97 6.02 -11.57
N TRP A 199 -0.33 6.17 -11.40
CA TRP A 199 -1.13 5.31 -10.53
C TRP A 199 -2.09 4.42 -11.32
N GLY A 200 -2.13 3.14 -10.97
CA GLY A 200 -3.22 2.22 -11.30
C GLY A 200 -4.26 2.18 -10.18
N ALA A 201 -5.04 1.11 -10.10
CA ALA A 201 -6.00 0.88 -9.04
C ALA A 201 -5.31 0.33 -7.78
N GLY A 202 -4.72 1.22 -6.96
CA GLY A 202 -3.97 0.86 -5.76
C GLY A 202 -2.50 0.51 -6.01
N PHE A 203 -2.03 0.57 -7.24
CA PHE A 203 -0.65 0.29 -7.60
C PHE A 203 0.08 1.52 -8.12
N LEU A 204 1.33 1.69 -7.70
CA LEU A 204 2.28 2.59 -8.33
C LEU A 204 2.81 1.90 -9.60
N ARG A 205 2.82 2.64 -10.73
CA ARG A 205 3.48 2.22 -11.97
C ARG A 205 4.97 2.47 -11.86
N ASN A 206 5.79 1.56 -12.40
CA ASN A 206 7.24 1.74 -12.40
C ASN A 206 7.68 2.94 -13.25
N ASP A 207 7.03 3.17 -14.39
CA ASP A 207 7.22 4.39 -15.17
C ASP A 207 6.32 5.52 -14.60
N PRO A 208 6.86 6.69 -14.23
CA PRO A 208 8.21 7.21 -14.56
C PRO A 208 9.28 7.05 -13.48
N VAL A 209 8.98 6.51 -12.30
CA VAL A 209 9.91 6.50 -11.15
C VAL A 209 11.07 5.49 -11.28
N MET A 210 10.87 4.42 -12.05
CA MET A 210 11.86 3.39 -12.41
C MET A 210 12.62 2.83 -11.19
N ILE A 211 11.90 2.36 -10.18
CA ILE A 211 12.47 1.84 -8.92
C ILE A 211 12.51 0.29 -8.85
N TRP A 212 11.84 -0.39 -9.78
CA TRP A 212 11.74 -1.86 -9.83
C TRP A 212 12.23 -2.42 -11.16
N GLY A 213 13.51 -2.24 -11.47
CA GLY A 213 14.12 -2.75 -12.68
C GLY A 213 13.69 -2.02 -13.96
N PRO A 214 14.00 -2.57 -15.15
CA PRO A 214 13.86 -1.89 -16.43
C PRO A 214 12.44 -1.91 -17.03
N GLY A 215 11.55 -2.77 -16.52
CA GLY A 215 10.19 -2.92 -17.06
C GLY A 215 9.32 -1.69 -16.82
N ARG A 216 8.87 -1.04 -17.90
CA ARG A 216 7.98 0.14 -17.79
C ARG A 216 6.57 -0.26 -17.36
N GLU A 217 6.12 -1.45 -17.74
CA GLU A 217 4.83 -2.02 -17.37
C GLU A 217 4.82 -2.66 -15.98
N THR A 218 5.98 -2.75 -15.33
CA THR A 218 6.09 -3.18 -13.93
C THR A 218 5.24 -2.29 -13.03
N PHE A 219 4.56 -2.89 -12.09
CA PHE A 219 3.73 -2.19 -11.10
C PHE A 219 3.93 -2.79 -9.71
N GLY A 220 3.51 -2.09 -8.69
CA GLY A 220 3.66 -2.55 -7.32
C GLY A 220 3.34 -1.48 -6.30
N HIS A 221 3.93 -1.58 -5.12
CA HIS A 221 3.88 -0.53 -4.14
C HIS A 221 5.14 -0.54 -3.26
N ALA A 222 5.56 0.65 -2.84
CA ALA A 222 6.67 0.83 -1.91
C ALA A 222 6.17 1.46 -0.62
N GLY A 223 6.60 0.91 0.52
CA GLY A 223 6.35 1.51 1.83
C GLY A 223 7.45 2.49 2.22
N TRP A 224 7.07 3.54 2.94
CA TRP A 224 8.04 4.40 3.59
C TRP A 224 8.94 3.58 4.51
N GLY A 225 10.24 3.76 4.35
CA GLY A 225 11.25 3.03 5.13
C GLY A 225 11.88 1.88 4.37
N GLY A 226 11.33 1.47 3.20
CA GLY A 226 12.05 0.63 2.26
C GLY A 226 11.41 -0.69 1.85
N SER A 227 10.34 -1.14 2.49
CA SER A 227 9.64 -2.33 2.02
C SER A 227 9.01 -2.09 0.64
N CYS A 228 8.94 -3.12 -0.18
CA CYS A 228 8.23 -3.06 -1.46
C CYS A 228 7.77 -4.44 -1.91
N LEU A 229 6.78 -4.41 -2.79
CA LEU A 229 6.34 -5.52 -3.62
C LEU A 229 6.25 -5.01 -5.05
N PHE A 230 6.73 -5.77 -6.03
CA PHE A 230 6.64 -5.43 -7.44
C PHE A 230 6.28 -6.64 -8.30
N VAL A 231 5.69 -6.35 -9.44
CA VAL A 231 5.18 -7.32 -10.43
C VAL A 231 5.65 -6.87 -11.80
N ASP A 232 6.48 -7.68 -12.46
CA ASP A 232 6.88 -7.50 -13.86
C ASP A 232 6.16 -8.54 -14.73
N PRO A 233 5.06 -8.17 -15.37
CA PRO A 233 4.29 -9.12 -16.18
C PRO A 233 5.01 -9.54 -17.47
N GLU A 234 5.92 -8.72 -18.00
CA GLU A 234 6.66 -9.06 -19.21
C GLU A 234 7.65 -10.19 -18.99
N ARG A 235 8.25 -10.24 -17.79
CA ARG A 235 9.23 -11.28 -17.41
C ARG A 235 8.64 -12.35 -16.51
N ARG A 236 7.36 -12.27 -16.22
CA ARG A 236 6.68 -13.15 -15.26
C ARG A 236 7.42 -13.22 -13.93
N LEU A 237 7.90 -12.06 -13.48
CA LEU A 237 8.71 -11.89 -12.27
C LEU A 237 7.94 -11.12 -11.22
N GLY A 238 7.74 -11.72 -10.06
CA GLY A 238 7.25 -11.05 -8.86
C GLY A 238 8.30 -11.03 -7.78
N GLY A 239 8.39 -9.93 -7.04
CA GLY A 239 9.36 -9.83 -5.96
C GLY A 239 8.90 -8.95 -4.81
N ALA A 240 9.50 -9.19 -3.65
CA ALA A 240 9.24 -8.39 -2.46
C ALA A 240 10.52 -8.20 -1.62
N TYR A 241 10.58 -7.06 -0.98
CA TYR A 241 11.60 -6.75 0.02
C TYR A 241 10.91 -6.27 1.29
N VAL A 242 11.21 -6.88 2.41
CA VAL A 242 10.76 -6.46 3.74
C VAL A 242 11.97 -6.17 4.62
N MET A 243 11.81 -5.22 5.55
CA MET A 243 12.90 -4.78 6.42
C MET A 243 12.36 -4.46 7.81
N ASN A 244 13.21 -4.52 8.82
CA ASN A 244 12.90 -3.99 10.15
C ASN A 244 13.64 -2.66 10.46
N ARG A 245 14.67 -2.30 9.68
CA ARG A 245 15.33 -0.99 9.78
C ARG A 245 14.81 -0.07 8.68
N GLN A 246 14.04 0.93 9.07
CA GLN A 246 13.52 1.93 8.15
C GLN A 246 14.63 2.84 7.64
N SER A 247 14.58 3.20 6.36
CA SER A 247 15.35 4.30 5.77
C SER A 247 14.53 5.59 5.79
N ALA A 248 15.16 6.69 5.40
CA ALA A 248 14.50 7.98 5.21
C ALA A 248 13.94 8.16 3.77
N GLU A 249 13.98 7.12 2.93
CA GLU A 249 13.44 7.20 1.57
C GLU A 249 11.92 6.96 1.58
N LEU A 250 11.20 7.81 0.85
CA LEU A 250 9.74 7.64 0.68
C LEU A 250 9.41 6.46 -0.22
N ILE A 251 10.17 6.31 -1.31
CA ILE A 251 10.10 5.21 -2.27
C ILE A 251 11.51 4.87 -2.78
N GLY A 252 11.70 3.68 -3.33
CA GLY A 252 12.92 3.32 -4.03
C GLY A 252 14.18 3.22 -3.14
N ASP A 253 14.05 2.64 -1.96
CA ASP A 253 15.17 2.41 -1.04
C ASP A 253 16.36 1.74 -1.74
N ALA A 254 17.57 2.27 -1.54
CA ALA A 254 18.77 1.80 -2.21
C ALA A 254 19.10 0.31 -1.93
N ARG A 255 18.67 -0.23 -0.79
CA ARG A 255 18.88 -1.64 -0.44
C ARG A 255 18.00 -2.54 -1.30
N SER A 256 16.70 -2.23 -1.39
CA SER A 256 15.78 -2.98 -2.25
C SER A 256 16.16 -2.85 -3.73
N ARG A 257 16.51 -1.64 -4.19
CA ARG A 257 16.93 -1.41 -5.58
C ARG A 257 18.13 -2.27 -5.99
N ARG A 258 19.18 -2.32 -5.18
CA ARG A 258 20.36 -3.15 -5.46
C ARG A 258 20.04 -4.63 -5.56
N LEU A 259 19.13 -5.14 -4.70
CA LEU A 259 18.70 -6.54 -4.77
C LEU A 259 17.86 -6.81 -6.02
N ILE A 260 16.96 -5.89 -6.36
CA ILE A 260 16.14 -5.98 -7.57
C ILE A 260 17.04 -5.93 -8.83
N GLU A 261 17.98 -4.99 -8.91
CA GLU A 261 18.94 -4.87 -10.00
C GLU A 261 19.77 -6.17 -10.17
N ALA A 262 20.23 -6.75 -9.04
CA ALA A 262 20.95 -8.02 -9.08
C ALA A 262 20.07 -9.20 -9.56
N ALA A 263 18.80 -9.23 -9.16
CA ALA A 263 17.86 -10.23 -9.65
C ALA A 263 17.64 -10.12 -11.16
N TYR A 264 17.43 -8.91 -11.68
CA TYR A 264 17.32 -8.70 -13.14
C TYR A 264 18.59 -9.00 -13.91
N ALA A 265 19.76 -8.82 -13.32
CA ALA A 265 21.03 -9.15 -13.95
C ALA A 265 21.29 -10.67 -14.02
N ALA A 266 20.55 -11.47 -13.25
CA ALA A 266 20.64 -12.93 -13.23
C ALA A 266 19.62 -13.62 -14.14
N LEU A 267 18.71 -12.89 -14.75
CA LEU A 267 17.72 -13.40 -15.74
C LEU A 267 18.32 -13.45 -17.15
#